data_0dc9998743ba121b23746334e20224c9
#
_entry.id   0dc9998743ba121b23746334e20224c9
#
_cell.length_a   1.000
_cell.length_b   1.000
_cell.length_c   1.000
_cell.angle_alpha   90.00
_cell.angle_beta   90.00
_cell.angle_gamma   90.00
#
_symmetry.space_group_name_H-M   'P 1'
#
loop_
_entity.id
_entity.type
_entity.pdbx_description
1 polymer ?
#
loop_
_entity_poly.entity_id
_entity_poly.type
_entity_poly.pdbx_seq_one_letter_code
_entity_poly.pdbx_strand_id
1 'polypeptide(L)'
;CDYIFETISQVDTIDEKYVYCSDEAIKPYIAPYEDKGLRFLKRDPYLDGFQVKGLEIIDRFVKDVDADIYVLTHVTQPFTKPESIKNALDKVISGEYDSAFSAVVLQDYMWMNGKPFNYDMKNIVRTQDLEPIYMETGAFFIFRKEVFTELGQRIGNKPYIYEIDQFEAVDIDTAEDFEFA
;
A
#
# COMPACT_ATOMS: atom_id res chain seq x y z
N CYS A 1 11.50 9.89 1.39
CA CYS A 1 11.62 8.41 1.61
C CYS A 1 11.93 8.04 3.07
N ASP A 2 12.65 8.89 3.84
CA ASP A 2 13.07 8.56 5.22
C ASP A 2 11.90 8.14 6.12
N TYR A 3 10.75 8.78 5.99
CA TYR A 3 9.56 8.44 6.78
C TYR A 3 9.14 6.98 6.60
N ILE A 4 9.02 6.52 5.35
CA ILE A 4 8.60 5.13 5.10
C ILE A 4 9.72 4.13 5.44
N PHE A 5 11.00 4.51 5.31
CA PHE A 5 12.11 3.68 5.75
C PHE A 5 12.10 3.47 7.26
N GLU A 6 11.85 4.54 8.02
CA GLU A 6 11.67 4.45 9.48
C GLU A 6 10.46 3.57 9.83
N THR A 7 9.30 3.78 9.18
CA THR A 7 8.09 2.99 9.37
C THR A 7 8.36 1.49 9.18
N ILE A 8 8.89 1.11 8.01
CA ILE A 8 9.17 -0.31 7.71
C ILE A 8 10.23 -0.91 8.64
N SER A 9 11.19 -0.11 9.07
CA SER A 9 12.23 -0.54 10.01
C SER A 9 11.66 -0.97 11.37
N GLN A 10 10.50 -0.43 11.76
CA GLN A 10 9.83 -0.74 13.02
C GLN A 10 8.87 -1.94 12.95
N VAL A 11 8.65 -2.52 11.76
CA VAL A 11 7.80 -3.71 11.61
C VAL A 11 8.66 -4.96 11.75
N ASP A 12 8.80 -5.47 12.97
CA ASP A 12 9.68 -6.60 13.30
C ASP A 12 9.20 -7.94 12.74
N THR A 13 7.93 -8.04 12.36
CA THR A 13 7.34 -9.26 11.77
C THR A 13 7.70 -9.46 10.30
N ILE A 14 8.39 -8.50 9.67
CA ILE A 14 8.92 -8.61 8.31
C ILE A 14 10.36 -9.11 8.38
N ASP A 15 10.62 -10.29 7.85
CA ASP A 15 11.94 -10.95 7.88
C ASP A 15 12.97 -10.22 7.00
N GLU A 16 12.56 -9.78 5.81
CA GLU A 16 13.43 -9.12 4.84
C GLU A 16 12.81 -7.83 4.32
N LYS A 17 13.58 -6.76 4.30
CA LYS A 17 13.12 -5.40 3.93
C LYS A 17 13.97 -4.85 2.82
N TYR A 18 13.34 -4.44 1.71
CA TYR A 18 14.04 -3.99 0.51
C TYR A 18 13.56 -2.63 0.02
N VAL A 19 14.52 -1.80 -0.38
CA VAL A 19 14.26 -0.66 -1.25
C VAL A 19 14.55 -1.12 -2.68
N TYR A 20 13.49 -1.40 -3.44
CA TYR A 20 13.58 -1.89 -4.82
C TYR A 20 13.63 -0.72 -5.78
N CYS A 21 14.84 -0.28 -6.13
CA CYS A 21 15.09 0.94 -6.89
C CYS A 21 16.15 0.73 -7.98
N SER A 22 15.97 1.38 -9.12
CA SER A 22 16.92 1.36 -10.24
C SER A 22 18.10 2.30 -10.03
N ASP A 23 17.91 3.38 -9.26
CA ASP A 23 18.94 4.38 -9.02
C ASP A 23 19.70 4.10 -7.71
N GLU A 24 21.01 3.89 -7.85
CA GLU A 24 21.88 3.65 -6.70
C GLU A 24 22.15 4.91 -5.84
N ALA A 25 21.77 6.10 -6.34
CA ALA A 25 21.84 7.33 -5.56
C ALA A 25 20.96 7.30 -4.29
N ILE A 26 20.04 6.34 -4.19
CA ILE A 26 19.22 6.12 -2.99
C ILE A 26 20.03 5.49 -1.82
N LYS A 27 21.14 4.81 -2.07
CA LYS A 27 21.89 4.06 -1.05
C LYS A 27 22.30 4.88 0.18
N PRO A 28 22.78 6.14 0.06
CA PRO A 28 23.09 6.97 1.24
C PRO A 28 21.89 7.20 2.16
N TYR A 29 20.66 7.20 1.64
CA TYR A 29 19.43 7.35 2.42
C TYR A 29 19.00 6.03 3.09
N ILE A 30 19.43 4.88 2.57
CA ILE A 30 19.18 3.56 3.16
C ILE A 30 20.17 3.28 4.30
N ALA A 31 21.41 3.75 4.18
CA ALA A 31 22.49 3.46 5.09
C ALA A 31 22.16 3.61 6.59
N PRO A 32 21.38 4.64 7.04
CA PRO A 32 20.97 4.76 8.44
C PRO A 32 20.03 3.64 8.96
N TYR A 33 19.48 2.82 8.04
CA TYR A 33 18.51 1.77 8.35
C TYR A 33 19.01 0.36 8.07
N GLU A 34 20.27 0.20 7.63
CA GLU A 34 20.85 -1.11 7.31
C GLU A 34 20.98 -2.01 8.56
N ASP A 35 21.26 -1.43 9.70
CA ASP A 35 21.30 -2.13 10.99
C ASP A 35 19.91 -2.59 11.46
N LYS A 36 18.85 -1.96 10.94
CA LYS A 36 17.44 -2.34 11.13
C LYS A 36 16.95 -3.33 10.04
N GLY A 37 17.84 -3.82 9.19
CA GLY A 37 17.57 -4.82 8.17
C GLY A 37 17.08 -4.29 6.81
N LEU A 38 17.02 -2.97 6.59
CA LEU A 38 16.66 -2.40 5.30
C LEU A 38 17.81 -2.55 4.31
N ARG A 39 17.55 -3.07 3.12
CA ARG A 39 18.56 -3.37 2.11
C ARG A 39 18.20 -2.75 0.76
N PHE A 40 19.21 -2.36 0.00
CA PHE A 40 19.05 -2.00 -1.39
C PHE A 40 18.94 -3.25 -2.27
N LEU A 41 17.91 -3.31 -3.10
CA LEU A 41 17.77 -4.30 -4.17
C LEU A 41 17.68 -3.59 -5.52
N LYS A 42 18.62 -3.89 -6.41
CA LYS A 42 18.67 -3.26 -7.73
C LYS A 42 17.48 -3.67 -8.59
N ARG A 43 16.69 -2.69 -9.02
CA ARG A 43 15.62 -2.86 -9.99
C ARG A 43 16.14 -2.63 -11.41
N ASP A 44 15.65 -3.38 -12.37
CA ASP A 44 15.96 -3.15 -13.79
C ASP A 44 15.42 -1.75 -14.20
N PRO A 45 16.26 -0.87 -14.79
CA PRO A 45 15.84 0.46 -15.24
C PRO A 45 14.69 0.43 -16.26
N TYR A 46 14.49 -0.67 -16.98
CA TYR A 46 13.31 -0.84 -17.85
C TYR A 46 12.00 -0.60 -17.09
N LEU A 47 11.95 -1.00 -15.81
CA LEU A 47 10.76 -0.88 -14.95
C LEU A 47 10.44 0.57 -14.51
N ASP A 48 11.28 1.55 -14.88
CA ASP A 48 11.02 2.98 -14.66
C ASP A 48 10.25 3.62 -15.81
N GLY A 49 9.98 2.86 -16.87
CA GLY A 49 9.31 3.35 -18.06
C GLY A 49 7.84 3.74 -17.81
N PHE A 50 7.38 4.84 -18.40
CA PHE A 50 6.00 5.34 -18.31
C PHE A 50 4.93 4.33 -18.76
N GLN A 51 5.29 3.32 -19.53
CA GLN A 51 4.37 2.28 -20.01
C GLN A 51 4.31 1.08 -19.05
N VAL A 52 5.22 1.00 -18.08
CA VAL A 52 5.31 -0.11 -17.14
C VAL A 52 4.19 0.01 -16.10
N LYS A 53 3.43 -1.04 -15.94
CA LYS A 53 2.35 -1.10 -14.95
C LYS A 53 2.90 -1.55 -13.60
N GLY A 54 2.29 -1.11 -12.50
CA GLY A 54 2.71 -1.50 -11.16
C GLY A 54 2.78 -3.02 -10.94
N LEU A 55 1.89 -3.79 -11.59
CA LEU A 55 1.91 -5.26 -11.52
C LEU A 55 3.16 -5.87 -12.18
N GLU A 56 3.76 -5.24 -13.18
CA GLU A 56 5.01 -5.71 -13.79
C GLU A 56 6.20 -5.54 -12.83
N ILE A 57 6.19 -4.48 -12.04
CA ILE A 57 7.20 -4.24 -10.99
C ILE A 57 7.07 -5.30 -9.90
N ILE A 58 5.84 -5.61 -9.48
CA ILE A 58 5.56 -6.67 -8.50
C ILE A 58 5.98 -8.03 -9.03
N ASP A 59 5.63 -8.35 -10.28
CA ASP A 59 6.00 -9.62 -10.94
C ASP A 59 7.51 -9.83 -10.92
N ARG A 60 8.26 -8.78 -11.23
CA ARG A 60 9.72 -8.85 -11.19
C ARG A 60 10.24 -9.03 -9.77
N PHE A 61 9.71 -8.29 -8.80
CA PHE A 61 10.12 -8.40 -7.40
C PHE A 61 9.86 -9.81 -6.84
N VAL A 62 8.68 -10.38 -7.10
CA VAL A 62 8.32 -11.75 -6.69
C VAL A 62 9.24 -12.82 -7.29
N LYS A 63 9.82 -12.56 -8.48
CA LYS A 63 10.82 -13.43 -9.10
C LYS A 63 12.22 -13.24 -8.53
N ASP A 64 12.55 -12.04 -8.08
CA ASP A 64 13.86 -11.71 -7.52
C ASP A 64 13.97 -12.09 -6.03
N VAL A 65 12.84 -12.08 -5.30
CA VAL A 65 12.76 -12.38 -3.86
C VAL A 65 11.70 -13.44 -3.61
N ASP A 66 12.10 -14.59 -3.08
CA ASP A 66 11.19 -15.68 -2.73
C ASP A 66 10.69 -15.53 -1.29
N ALA A 67 9.39 -15.33 -1.11
CA ALA A 67 8.73 -15.18 0.18
C ALA A 67 7.32 -15.75 0.16
N ASP A 68 6.77 -16.11 1.31
CA ASP A 68 5.39 -16.59 1.44
C ASP A 68 4.37 -15.45 1.39
N ILE A 69 4.73 -14.29 1.94
CA ILE A 69 3.90 -13.09 2.00
C ILE A 69 4.74 -11.88 1.60
N TYR A 70 4.16 -11.03 0.79
CA TYR A 70 4.76 -9.77 0.35
C TYR A 70 4.02 -8.57 0.96
N VAL A 71 4.80 -7.58 1.39
CA VAL A 71 4.31 -6.28 1.85
C VAL A 71 4.84 -5.22 0.90
N LEU A 72 3.95 -4.54 0.20
CA LEU A 72 4.27 -3.42 -0.68
C LEU A 72 3.85 -2.12 0.00
N THR A 73 4.76 -1.15 0.06
CA THR A 73 4.51 0.21 0.52
C THR A 73 5.00 1.22 -0.51
N HIS A 74 4.47 2.42 -0.49
CA HIS A 74 4.89 3.50 -1.39
C HIS A 74 5.56 4.64 -0.60
N VAL A 75 6.64 5.17 -1.14
CA VAL A 75 7.39 6.29 -0.53
C VAL A 75 6.61 7.60 -0.54
N THR A 76 5.57 7.68 -1.37
CA THR A 76 4.65 8.82 -1.46
C THR A 76 3.64 8.88 -0.30
N GLN A 77 3.59 7.84 0.56
CA GLN A 77 2.69 7.76 1.71
C GLN A 77 3.48 7.88 3.04
N PRO A 78 4.00 9.07 3.37
CA PRO A 78 4.98 9.23 4.44
C PRO A 78 4.43 9.03 5.85
N PHE A 79 3.11 9.12 6.03
CA PHE A 79 2.44 9.01 7.33
C PHE A 79 1.92 7.62 7.66
N THR A 80 2.23 6.63 6.82
CA THR A 80 1.90 5.20 7.09
C THR A 80 2.48 4.75 8.42
N LYS A 81 1.64 4.18 9.29
CA LYS A 81 2.03 3.76 10.64
C LYS A 81 2.53 2.31 10.66
N PRO A 82 3.60 2.00 11.41
CA PRO A 82 4.07 0.63 11.59
C PRO A 82 2.99 -0.31 12.13
N GLU A 83 2.16 0.16 13.07
CA GLU A 83 1.08 -0.59 13.68
C GLU A 83 0.01 -0.99 12.67
N SER A 84 -0.30 -0.10 11.70
CA SER A 84 -1.28 -0.38 10.64
C SER A 84 -0.81 -1.53 9.75
N ILE A 85 0.47 -1.51 9.34
CA ILE A 85 1.08 -2.58 8.55
C ILE A 85 1.09 -3.89 9.36
N LYS A 86 1.55 -3.84 10.62
CA LYS A 86 1.65 -5.01 11.49
C LYS A 86 0.29 -5.67 11.71
N ASN A 87 -0.72 -4.90 12.08
CA ASN A 87 -2.06 -5.43 12.34
C ASN A 87 -2.70 -6.07 11.10
N ALA A 88 -2.50 -5.46 9.93
CA ALA A 88 -2.97 -6.01 8.67
C ALA A 88 -2.18 -7.28 8.26
N LEU A 89 -0.86 -7.30 8.47
CA LEU A 89 0.01 -8.44 8.20
C LEU A 89 -0.37 -9.64 9.08
N ASP A 90 -0.65 -9.43 10.35
CA ASP A 90 -1.08 -10.49 11.27
C ASP A 90 -2.36 -11.19 10.80
N LYS A 91 -3.28 -10.48 10.13
CA LYS A 91 -4.48 -11.04 9.53
C LYS A 91 -4.19 -11.97 8.35
N VAL A 92 -3.17 -11.64 7.57
CA VAL A 92 -2.73 -12.48 6.45
C VAL A 92 -1.90 -13.66 6.95
N ILE A 93 -0.99 -13.45 7.92
CA ILE A 93 -0.19 -14.52 8.54
C ILE A 93 -1.09 -15.59 9.18
N SER A 94 -2.15 -15.19 9.89
CA SER A 94 -3.09 -16.13 10.53
C SER A 94 -3.82 -17.06 9.54
N GLY A 95 -3.82 -16.73 8.24
CA GLY A 95 -4.55 -17.47 7.21
C GLY A 95 -6.04 -17.16 7.17
N GLU A 96 -6.52 -16.23 7.97
CA GLU A 96 -7.92 -15.77 7.93
C GLU A 96 -8.24 -15.06 6.62
N TYR A 97 -7.26 -14.33 6.06
CA TYR A 97 -7.35 -13.61 4.80
C TYR A 97 -6.18 -13.98 3.88
N ASP A 98 -6.39 -13.88 2.58
CA ASP A 98 -5.36 -14.15 1.55
C ASP A 98 -4.52 -12.92 1.20
N SER A 99 -5.07 -11.74 1.51
CA SER A 99 -4.46 -10.45 1.24
C SER A 99 -5.01 -9.38 2.20
N ALA A 100 -4.37 -8.22 2.26
CA ALA A 100 -4.87 -7.04 2.95
C ALA A 100 -4.44 -5.78 2.20
N PHE A 101 -5.21 -4.71 2.33
CA PHE A 101 -4.84 -3.40 1.81
C PHE A 101 -5.40 -2.27 2.68
N SER A 102 -4.76 -1.12 2.62
CA SER A 102 -5.19 0.08 3.32
C SER A 102 -6.29 0.82 2.58
N ALA A 103 -7.29 1.28 3.30
CA ALA A 103 -8.37 2.09 2.75
C ALA A 103 -8.84 3.15 3.74
N VAL A 104 -9.40 4.25 3.23
CA VAL A 104 -10.18 5.20 4.02
C VAL A 104 -11.66 4.97 3.78
N VAL A 105 -12.44 5.19 4.83
CA VAL A 105 -13.90 5.11 4.76
C VAL A 105 -14.47 6.45 4.31
N LEU A 106 -15.30 6.42 3.26
CA LEU A 106 -16.06 7.55 2.78
C LEU A 106 -17.54 7.33 3.08
N GLN A 107 -18.13 8.23 3.86
CA GLN A 107 -19.57 8.25 4.16
C GLN A 107 -20.18 9.60 3.77
N ASP A 108 -20.07 9.91 2.48
CA ASP A 108 -20.58 11.13 1.87
C ASP A 108 -21.51 10.82 0.69
N TYR A 109 -22.29 11.81 0.24
CA TYR A 109 -23.12 11.68 -0.96
C TYR A 109 -22.25 11.68 -2.21
N MET A 110 -22.18 10.56 -2.87
CA MET A 110 -21.28 10.37 -4.02
C MET A 110 -22.05 10.35 -5.33
N TRP A 111 -21.43 10.90 -6.37
CA TRP A 111 -21.98 10.94 -7.72
C TRP A 111 -21.03 10.21 -8.69
N MET A 112 -21.63 9.45 -9.59
CA MET A 112 -20.91 8.76 -10.66
C MET A 112 -21.67 8.95 -11.99
N ASN A 113 -20.97 9.36 -13.04
CA ASN A 113 -21.55 9.58 -14.37
C ASN A 113 -22.78 10.52 -14.37
N GLY A 114 -22.74 11.58 -13.55
CA GLY A 114 -23.82 12.57 -13.44
C GLY A 114 -25.06 12.12 -12.70
N LYS A 115 -24.97 11.02 -11.92
CA LYS A 115 -26.06 10.47 -11.11
C LYS A 115 -25.60 10.18 -9.70
N PRO A 116 -26.48 10.27 -8.68
CA PRO A 116 -26.15 9.81 -7.35
C PRO A 116 -25.79 8.31 -7.39
N PHE A 117 -24.72 7.96 -6.66
CA PHE A 117 -24.16 6.61 -6.66
C PHE A 117 -24.65 5.78 -5.46
N ASN A 118 -24.67 6.38 -4.26
CA ASN A 118 -24.89 5.67 -3.00
C ASN A 118 -26.10 6.18 -2.19
N TYR A 119 -26.99 6.98 -2.79
CA TYR A 119 -28.20 7.45 -2.12
C TYR A 119 -29.35 7.71 -3.09
N ASP A 120 -30.58 7.73 -2.57
CA ASP A 120 -31.79 8.11 -3.31
C ASP A 120 -32.11 9.60 -3.07
N MET A 121 -32.16 10.40 -4.16
CA MET A 121 -32.50 11.84 -4.09
C MET A 121 -33.91 12.10 -3.53
N LYS A 122 -34.82 11.12 -3.56
CA LYS A 122 -36.18 11.25 -3.01
C LYS A 122 -36.25 10.85 -1.53
N ASN A 123 -35.24 10.12 -1.03
CA ASN A 123 -35.14 9.67 0.35
C ASN A 123 -33.72 9.87 0.84
N ILE A 124 -33.35 11.11 1.10
CA ILE A 124 -32.00 11.48 1.56
C ILE A 124 -31.87 11.10 3.03
N VAL A 125 -31.01 10.12 3.32
CA VAL A 125 -30.62 9.73 4.68
C VAL A 125 -29.42 10.59 5.12
N ARG A 126 -29.10 10.60 6.42
CA ARG A 126 -27.91 11.29 6.91
C ARG A 126 -26.65 10.58 6.43
N THR A 127 -25.55 11.31 6.27
CA THR A 127 -24.28 10.72 5.79
C THR A 127 -23.80 9.55 6.66
N GLN A 128 -23.95 9.66 7.99
CA GLN A 128 -23.60 8.57 8.92
C GLN A 128 -24.49 7.32 8.82
N ASP A 129 -25.60 7.40 8.10
CA ASP A 129 -26.50 6.27 7.87
C ASP A 129 -26.29 5.65 6.47
N LEU A 130 -25.39 6.21 5.65
CA LEU A 130 -24.99 5.62 4.38
C LEU A 130 -24.12 4.38 4.61
N GLU A 131 -24.19 3.43 3.69
CA GLU A 131 -23.23 2.35 3.65
C GLU A 131 -21.83 2.91 3.38
N PRO A 132 -20.81 2.49 4.13
CA PRO A 132 -19.44 2.97 3.94
C PRO A 132 -18.89 2.52 2.59
N ILE A 133 -18.25 3.44 1.89
CA ILE A 133 -17.48 3.16 0.68
C ILE A 133 -16.01 3.19 1.06
N TYR A 134 -15.28 2.16 0.66
CA TYR A 134 -13.84 2.08 0.91
C TYR A 134 -13.09 2.62 -0.30
N MET A 135 -12.30 3.66 -0.08
CA MET A 135 -11.35 4.17 -1.07
C MET A 135 -9.97 3.55 -0.78
N GLU A 136 -9.50 2.71 -1.70
CA GLU A 136 -8.15 2.13 -1.64
C GLU A 136 -7.08 3.23 -1.58
N THR A 137 -6.08 3.07 -0.72
CA THR A 137 -4.94 3.97 -0.60
C THR A 137 -3.65 3.26 -0.99
N GLY A 138 -2.58 4.05 -1.22
CA GLY A 138 -1.25 3.50 -1.53
C GLY A 138 -0.41 3.14 -0.30
N ALA A 139 -0.93 3.29 0.93
CA ALA A 139 -0.10 3.12 2.14
C ALA A 139 0.52 1.73 2.23
N PHE A 140 -0.28 0.68 2.02
CA PHE A 140 0.26 -0.67 1.88
C PHE A 140 -0.69 -1.64 1.18
N PHE A 141 -0.09 -2.67 0.59
CA PHE A 141 -0.73 -3.91 0.11
C PHE A 141 0.03 -5.10 0.66
N ILE A 142 -0.68 -6.08 1.18
CA ILE A 142 -0.12 -7.30 1.74
C ILE A 142 -0.79 -8.47 1.04
N PHE A 143 -0.02 -9.41 0.53
CA PHE A 143 -0.60 -10.55 -0.20
C PHE A 143 0.29 -11.79 -0.09
N ARG A 144 -0.37 -12.94 -0.07
CA ARG A 144 0.32 -14.23 -0.16
C ARG A 144 0.87 -14.42 -1.57
N LYS A 145 1.96 -15.15 -1.67
CA LYS A 145 2.62 -15.48 -2.96
C LYS A 145 1.62 -16.04 -3.96
N GLU A 146 0.76 -16.95 -3.53
CA GLU A 146 -0.24 -17.60 -4.37
C GLU A 146 -1.22 -16.62 -5.00
N VAL A 147 -1.60 -15.56 -4.27
CA VAL A 147 -2.48 -14.50 -4.81
C VAL A 147 -1.86 -13.89 -6.07
N PHE A 148 -0.56 -13.60 -6.03
CA PHE A 148 0.10 -13.03 -7.19
C PHE A 148 0.38 -14.08 -8.28
N THR A 149 0.90 -15.25 -7.93
CA THR A 149 1.31 -16.26 -8.91
C THR A 149 0.14 -16.93 -9.62
N GLU A 150 -1.03 -17.06 -8.96
CA GLU A 150 -2.21 -17.69 -9.54
C GLU A 150 -3.18 -16.68 -10.18
N LEU A 151 -3.34 -15.50 -9.56
CA LEU A 151 -4.33 -14.50 -10.00
C LEU A 151 -3.72 -13.33 -10.77
N GLY A 152 -2.39 -13.12 -10.69
CA GLY A 152 -1.71 -11.99 -11.33
C GLY A 152 -2.07 -10.63 -10.74
N GLN A 153 -2.45 -10.57 -9.45
CA GLN A 153 -2.92 -9.37 -8.78
C GLN A 153 -2.43 -9.31 -7.32
N ARG A 154 -2.46 -8.13 -6.72
CA ARG A 154 -2.02 -7.88 -5.34
C ARG A 154 -3.14 -7.95 -4.29
N ILE A 155 -4.38 -8.08 -4.72
CA ILE A 155 -5.56 -8.25 -3.87
C ILE A 155 -6.22 -9.56 -4.27
N GLY A 156 -6.41 -10.46 -3.31
CA GLY A 156 -6.94 -11.79 -3.54
C GLY A 156 -8.47 -11.86 -3.52
N ASN A 157 -8.97 -13.07 -3.32
CA ASN A 157 -10.42 -13.33 -3.29
C ASN A 157 -11.05 -13.11 -1.90
N LYS A 158 -10.22 -13.07 -0.85
CA LYS A 158 -10.63 -12.85 0.54
C LYS A 158 -9.74 -11.78 1.19
N PRO A 159 -9.80 -10.52 0.72
CA PRO A 159 -8.97 -9.45 1.25
C PRO A 159 -9.47 -8.95 2.60
N TYR A 160 -8.54 -8.57 3.48
CA TYR A 160 -8.81 -7.77 4.66
C TYR A 160 -8.66 -6.29 4.31
N ILE A 161 -9.73 -5.52 4.47
CA ILE A 161 -9.71 -4.07 4.32
C ILE A 161 -9.28 -3.47 5.66
N TYR A 162 -8.09 -2.88 5.69
CA TYR A 162 -7.60 -2.19 6.88
C TYR A 162 -7.93 -0.70 6.77
N GLU A 163 -8.79 -0.24 7.67
CA GLU A 163 -9.18 1.18 7.71
C GLU A 163 -8.06 2.02 8.33
N ILE A 164 -7.60 3.03 7.60
CA ILE A 164 -6.67 4.05 8.07
C ILE A 164 -7.37 5.42 8.12
N ASP A 165 -6.86 6.32 8.93
CA ASP A 165 -7.35 7.68 8.98
C ASP A 165 -6.87 8.51 7.76
N GLN A 166 -7.52 9.64 7.51
CA GLN A 166 -7.22 10.50 6.37
C GLN A 166 -5.80 11.10 6.41
N PHE A 167 -5.22 11.25 7.60
CA PHE A 167 -3.85 11.74 7.75
C PHE A 167 -2.85 10.66 7.32
N GLU A 168 -3.06 9.42 7.74
CA GLU A 168 -2.24 8.29 7.33
C GLU A 168 -2.35 8.02 5.81
N ALA A 169 -3.47 8.38 5.20
CA ALA A 169 -3.76 8.19 3.78
C ALA A 169 -3.22 9.30 2.86
N VAL A 170 -2.54 10.32 3.41
CA VAL A 170 -1.97 11.41 2.60
C VAL A 170 -0.95 10.85 1.61
N ASP A 171 -1.16 11.15 0.32
CA ASP A 171 -0.28 10.79 -0.78
C ASP A 171 0.40 12.04 -1.34
N ILE A 172 1.72 12.01 -1.50
CA ILE A 172 2.53 13.14 -1.97
C ILE A 172 3.04 12.82 -3.38
N ASP A 173 2.25 13.15 -4.38
CA ASP A 173 2.58 12.98 -5.79
C ASP A 173 3.09 14.26 -6.45
N THR A 174 2.73 15.43 -5.90
CA THR A 174 3.08 16.74 -6.44
C THR A 174 3.80 17.61 -5.42
N ALA A 175 4.42 18.71 -5.89
CA ALA A 175 5.02 19.71 -5.01
C ALA A 175 3.96 20.40 -4.12
N GLU A 176 2.74 20.54 -4.61
CA GLU A 176 1.61 21.14 -3.86
C GLU A 176 1.19 20.19 -2.71
N ASP A 177 1.15 18.88 -2.95
CA ASP A 177 0.87 17.90 -1.88
C ASP A 177 1.94 17.96 -0.78
N PHE A 178 3.21 18.15 -1.17
CA PHE A 178 4.31 18.29 -0.22
C PHE A 178 4.23 19.56 0.64
N GLU A 179 3.76 20.67 0.07
CA GLU A 179 3.55 21.90 0.83
C GLU A 179 2.35 21.81 1.79
N PHE A 180 1.37 20.95 1.46
CA PHE A 180 0.16 20.75 2.26
C PHE A 180 0.37 19.73 3.40
N ALA A 181 1.23 18.74 3.21
CA ALA A 181 1.55 17.70 4.19
C ALA A 181 2.50 18.19 5.29
#